data_805a28b916543fe3c23c82b0b28f072b
#
_entry.id   805a28b916543fe3c23c82b0b28f072b
#
_cell.length_a   1.000
_cell.length_b   1.000
_cell.length_c   1.000
_cell.angle_alpha   90.00
_cell.angle_beta   90.00
_cell.angle_gamma   90.00
#
_symmetry.space_group_name_H-M   'P 1'
#
loop_
_entity.id
_entity.type
_entity.pdbx_description
1 polymer ?
#
loop_
_entity_poly.entity_id
_entity_poly.type
_entity_poly.pdbx_seq_one_letter_code
_entity_poly.pdbx_strand_id
1 'polypeptide(L)'
;MKRICVKLGGRLLEHADERARMAAALARVRDEGDELLLVHGGGAQLGLACAAMGLEENKHEGLRITDGSTARVATWVLAGEVNKALARSLVRAGLPALGLCGADLGLFLPRRKQMQGVDLGYVGELSVEDVDGQRLDALIAGDLVPVLATMGPEAFSEEESPMLNVNADEAAGPIAAAAQADELLFLSDVEGVKGDGGELLSVLDPQQTQALIDSGVIAGGMIPKVRAALAALDDGVPSVRIASGQVEDPIRTALAGGGTRFVTMDAATDRGERP
;
A
#
# COMPACT_ATOMS: atom_id res chain seq x y z
N MET A 1 -8.09 -5.60 20.43
CA MET A 1 -8.43 -5.79 19.01
C MET A 1 -8.11 -4.49 18.28
N LYS A 2 -7.21 -4.54 17.33
CA LYS A 2 -6.84 -3.43 16.45
C LYS A 2 -7.24 -3.78 15.02
N ARG A 3 -7.50 -2.79 14.19
CA ARG A 3 -7.60 -2.94 12.75
C ARG A 3 -6.30 -2.52 12.10
N ILE A 4 -5.65 -3.44 11.40
CA ILE A 4 -4.34 -3.26 10.82
C ILE A 4 -4.44 -3.32 9.31
N CYS A 5 -4.11 -2.22 8.63
CA CYS A 5 -3.92 -2.19 7.20
C CYS A 5 -2.47 -2.52 6.88
N VAL A 6 -2.23 -3.52 6.04
CA VAL A 6 -0.89 -3.92 5.63
C VAL A 6 -0.73 -3.70 4.13
N LYS A 7 0.13 -2.76 3.76
CA LYS A 7 0.53 -2.59 2.36
C LYS A 7 1.74 -3.47 2.06
N LEU A 8 1.58 -4.37 1.09
CA LEU A 8 2.62 -5.27 0.63
C LEU A 8 3.29 -4.77 -0.65
N GLY A 9 4.61 -4.58 -0.59
CA GLY A 9 5.44 -4.17 -1.72
C GLY A 9 5.94 -5.34 -2.59
N GLY A 10 6.41 -5.00 -3.81
CA GLY A 10 6.76 -5.87 -4.92
C GLY A 10 7.38 -7.22 -4.60
N ARG A 11 8.60 -7.26 -4.08
CA ARG A 11 9.35 -8.51 -3.88
C ARG A 11 8.68 -9.51 -2.95
N LEU A 12 7.90 -9.04 -1.97
CA LEU A 12 7.16 -9.91 -1.04
C LEU A 12 6.07 -10.72 -1.73
N LEU A 13 5.72 -10.37 -2.98
CA LEU A 13 4.67 -11.00 -3.77
C LEU A 13 5.19 -11.84 -4.93
N GLU A 14 6.50 -11.75 -5.27
CA GLU A 14 7.07 -12.38 -6.45
C GLU A 14 7.12 -13.91 -6.31
N HIS A 15 7.59 -14.41 -5.16
CA HIS A 15 7.81 -15.83 -4.94
C HIS A 15 6.76 -16.46 -4.04
N ALA A 16 6.42 -17.72 -4.31
CA ALA A 16 5.41 -18.46 -3.56
C ALA A 16 5.78 -18.62 -2.07
N ASP A 17 7.08 -18.82 -1.79
CA ASP A 17 7.61 -19.00 -0.43
C ASP A 17 7.49 -17.71 0.38
N GLU A 18 7.79 -16.56 -0.24
CA GLU A 18 7.61 -15.25 0.40
C GLU A 18 6.14 -14.97 0.72
N ARG A 19 5.23 -15.26 -0.23
CA ARG A 19 3.79 -15.13 0.03
C ARG A 19 3.32 -16.07 1.13
N ALA A 20 3.84 -17.31 1.19
CA ALA A 20 3.49 -18.26 2.23
C ALA A 20 4.00 -17.81 3.61
N ARG A 21 5.24 -17.32 3.69
CA ARG A 21 5.83 -16.75 4.91
C ARG A 21 5.01 -15.55 5.41
N MET A 22 4.67 -14.62 4.54
CA MET A 22 3.83 -13.46 4.86
C MET A 22 2.43 -13.88 5.32
N ALA A 23 1.81 -14.83 4.64
CA ALA A 23 0.50 -15.36 5.00
C ALA A 23 0.50 -16.01 6.41
N ALA A 24 1.55 -16.77 6.74
CA ALA A 24 1.70 -17.32 8.08
C ALA A 24 1.89 -16.26 9.17
N ALA A 25 2.63 -15.17 8.87
CA ALA A 25 2.79 -14.05 9.79
C ALA A 25 1.46 -13.29 10.02
N LEU A 26 0.67 -13.08 8.96
CA LEU A 26 -0.65 -12.45 9.05
C LEU A 26 -1.65 -13.33 9.82
N ALA A 27 -1.61 -14.65 9.63
CA ALA A 27 -2.47 -15.58 10.36
C ALA A 27 -2.23 -15.50 11.86
N ARG A 28 -0.96 -15.43 12.31
CA ARG A 28 -0.63 -15.27 13.74
C ARG A 28 -1.22 -13.99 14.35
N VAL A 29 -1.23 -12.90 13.63
CA VAL A 29 -1.82 -11.62 14.10
C VAL A 29 -3.34 -11.74 14.17
N ARG A 30 -3.95 -12.39 13.18
CA ARG A 30 -5.40 -12.66 13.19
C ARG A 30 -5.82 -13.54 14.35
N ASP A 31 -5.04 -14.59 14.68
CA ASP A 31 -5.26 -15.49 15.81
C ASP A 31 -5.19 -14.76 17.16
N GLU A 32 -4.49 -13.61 17.25
CA GLU A 32 -4.46 -12.73 18.42
C GLU A 32 -5.71 -11.86 18.54
N GLY A 33 -6.60 -11.92 17.56
CA GLY A 33 -7.88 -11.23 17.56
C GLY A 33 -7.88 -9.88 16.83
N ASP A 34 -6.80 -9.51 16.12
CA ASP A 34 -6.75 -8.28 15.34
C ASP A 34 -7.40 -8.43 13.97
N GLU A 35 -8.02 -7.36 13.47
CA GLU A 35 -8.63 -7.29 12.14
C GLU A 35 -7.57 -6.92 11.10
N LEU A 36 -7.66 -7.53 9.93
CA LEU A 36 -6.69 -7.33 8.84
C LEU A 36 -7.36 -6.81 7.56
N LEU A 37 -6.70 -5.86 6.93
CA LEU A 37 -6.98 -5.36 5.59
C LEU A 37 -5.66 -5.28 4.84
N LEU A 38 -5.60 -5.78 3.60
CA LEU A 38 -4.37 -5.79 2.82
C LEU A 38 -4.52 -4.96 1.54
N VAL A 39 -3.49 -4.16 1.26
CA VAL A 39 -3.35 -3.43 0.00
C VAL A 39 -2.07 -3.90 -0.68
N HIS A 40 -2.10 -4.19 -1.96
CA HIS A 40 -0.93 -4.67 -2.66
C HIS A 40 -0.72 -4.01 -4.02
N GLY A 41 0.54 -3.93 -4.42
CA GLY A 41 0.96 -3.63 -5.78
C GLY A 41 1.31 -4.91 -6.56
N GLY A 42 2.26 -4.79 -7.47
CA GLY A 42 2.72 -5.91 -8.33
C GLY A 42 3.48 -5.38 -9.55
N GLY A 43 4.25 -4.29 -9.34
CA GLY A 43 4.92 -3.58 -10.42
C GLY A 43 5.91 -4.43 -11.20
N ALA A 44 6.61 -5.37 -10.54
CA ALA A 44 7.54 -6.29 -11.20
C ALA A 44 6.79 -7.29 -12.11
N GLN A 45 5.72 -7.92 -11.59
CA GLN A 45 4.89 -8.85 -12.36
C GLN A 45 4.23 -8.14 -13.56
N LEU A 46 3.72 -6.92 -13.32
CA LEU A 46 3.17 -6.08 -14.40
C LEU A 46 4.24 -5.78 -15.46
N GLY A 47 5.47 -5.41 -15.05
CA GLY A 47 6.57 -5.17 -15.97
C GLY A 47 6.90 -6.38 -16.83
N LEU A 48 6.99 -7.57 -16.22
CA LEU A 48 7.23 -8.83 -16.94
C LEU A 48 6.11 -9.14 -17.94
N ALA A 49 4.85 -8.96 -17.55
CA ALA A 49 3.71 -9.19 -18.43
C ALA A 49 3.66 -8.21 -19.60
N CYS A 50 3.90 -6.91 -19.35
CA CYS A 50 4.01 -5.91 -20.41
C CYS A 50 5.12 -6.25 -21.41
N ALA A 51 6.31 -6.60 -20.92
CA ALA A 51 7.43 -6.99 -21.77
C ALA A 51 7.12 -8.24 -22.62
N ALA A 52 6.46 -9.26 -22.03
CA ALA A 52 6.04 -10.46 -22.75
C ALA A 52 5.00 -10.17 -23.85
N MET A 53 4.23 -9.09 -23.69
CA MET A 53 3.24 -8.63 -24.68
C MET A 53 3.78 -7.57 -25.65
N GLY A 54 5.08 -7.24 -25.57
CA GLY A 54 5.71 -6.23 -26.42
C GLY A 54 5.31 -4.80 -26.09
N LEU A 55 4.81 -4.53 -24.88
CA LEU A 55 4.50 -3.19 -24.41
C LEU A 55 5.73 -2.57 -23.72
N GLU A 56 6.05 -1.34 -24.10
CA GLU A 56 7.17 -0.60 -23.52
C GLU A 56 6.81 -0.07 -22.14
N GLU A 57 7.78 -0.16 -21.19
CA GLU A 57 7.64 0.44 -19.89
C GLU A 57 8.16 1.87 -19.91
N ASN A 58 7.26 2.83 -19.76
CA ASN A 58 7.59 4.23 -19.59
C ASN A 58 7.19 4.69 -18.17
N LYS A 59 8.10 5.42 -17.50
CA LYS A 59 7.85 5.96 -16.17
C LYS A 59 8.15 7.45 -16.12
N HIS A 60 7.35 8.16 -15.36
CA HIS A 60 7.58 9.56 -15.02
C HIS A 60 7.45 9.74 -13.49
N GLU A 61 8.48 10.25 -12.85
CA GLU A 61 8.55 10.41 -11.38
C GLU A 61 8.16 9.16 -10.58
N GLY A 62 8.54 7.97 -11.09
CA GLY A 62 8.21 6.70 -10.44
C GLY A 62 6.84 6.14 -10.77
N LEU A 63 5.94 6.91 -11.38
CA LEU A 63 4.65 6.47 -11.88
C LEU A 63 4.79 5.82 -13.25
N ARG A 64 4.15 4.69 -13.48
CA ARG A 64 4.09 4.04 -14.79
C ARG A 64 3.10 4.79 -15.68
N ILE A 65 3.55 5.39 -16.78
CA ILE A 65 2.66 5.89 -17.82
C ILE A 65 1.87 4.69 -18.35
N THR A 66 0.54 4.78 -18.29
CA THR A 66 -0.34 3.63 -18.48
C THR A 66 -1.32 3.93 -19.60
N ASP A 67 -0.98 3.53 -20.85
CA ASP A 67 -1.91 3.61 -21.96
C ASP A 67 -3.04 2.57 -21.84
N GLY A 68 -4.01 2.57 -22.74
CA GLY A 68 -5.16 1.66 -22.69
C GLY A 68 -4.78 0.18 -22.77
N SER A 69 -3.71 -0.18 -23.48
CA SER A 69 -3.20 -1.56 -23.57
C SER A 69 -2.54 -1.97 -22.26
N THR A 70 -1.69 -1.10 -21.74
CA THR A 70 -1.03 -1.30 -20.44
C THR A 70 -2.04 -1.38 -19.29
N ALA A 71 -3.12 -0.56 -19.31
CA ALA A 71 -4.17 -0.59 -18.30
C ALA A 71 -4.94 -1.92 -18.29
N ARG A 72 -5.22 -2.51 -19.45
CA ARG A 72 -5.82 -3.85 -19.55
C ARG A 72 -4.90 -4.92 -18.97
N VAL A 73 -3.61 -4.88 -19.32
CA VAL A 73 -2.62 -5.83 -18.77
C VAL A 73 -2.48 -5.63 -17.26
N ALA A 74 -2.48 -4.39 -16.78
CA ALA A 74 -2.44 -4.09 -15.34
C ALA A 74 -3.64 -4.70 -14.61
N THR A 75 -4.84 -4.61 -15.18
CA THR A 75 -6.04 -5.25 -14.63
C THR A 75 -5.87 -6.76 -14.52
N TRP A 76 -5.42 -7.44 -15.59
CA TRP A 76 -5.24 -8.90 -15.56
C TRP A 76 -4.18 -9.35 -14.57
N VAL A 77 -3.09 -8.61 -14.48
CA VAL A 77 -1.97 -8.96 -13.61
C VAL A 77 -2.28 -8.59 -12.16
N LEU A 78 -2.65 -7.34 -11.88
CA LEU A 78 -2.79 -6.88 -10.50
C LEU A 78 -4.06 -7.41 -9.85
N ALA A 79 -5.24 -7.23 -10.46
CA ALA A 79 -6.50 -7.70 -9.92
C ALA A 79 -6.75 -9.21 -10.16
N GLY A 80 -6.09 -9.78 -11.17
CA GLY A 80 -6.15 -11.21 -11.47
C GLY A 80 -5.03 -11.99 -10.82
N GLU A 81 -3.87 -12.09 -11.46
CA GLU A 81 -2.80 -13.01 -11.08
C GLU A 81 -2.23 -12.74 -9.68
N VAL A 82 -1.75 -11.53 -9.43
CA VAL A 82 -1.08 -11.17 -8.17
C VAL A 82 -2.07 -11.24 -7.00
N ASN A 83 -3.25 -10.63 -7.16
CA ASN A 83 -4.29 -10.62 -6.15
C ASN A 83 -4.73 -12.04 -5.77
N LYS A 84 -5.04 -12.88 -6.76
CA LYS A 84 -5.51 -14.26 -6.50
C LYS A 84 -4.40 -15.18 -5.99
N ALA A 85 -3.14 -14.94 -6.39
CA ALA A 85 -2.01 -15.68 -5.82
C ALA A 85 -1.81 -15.36 -4.33
N LEU A 86 -1.92 -14.07 -3.96
CA LEU A 86 -1.84 -13.64 -2.56
C LEU A 86 -3.02 -14.17 -1.75
N ALA A 87 -4.26 -13.94 -2.19
CA ALA A 87 -5.45 -14.41 -1.50
C ALA A 87 -5.42 -15.93 -1.29
N ARG A 88 -5.00 -16.71 -2.30
CA ARG A 88 -4.83 -18.17 -2.18
C ARG A 88 -3.78 -18.54 -1.12
N SER A 89 -2.68 -17.82 -0.99
CA SER A 89 -1.66 -18.09 0.04
C SER A 89 -2.21 -17.81 1.44
N LEU A 90 -3.01 -16.76 1.60
CA LEU A 90 -3.68 -16.42 2.85
C LEU A 90 -4.73 -17.47 3.25
N VAL A 91 -5.57 -17.90 2.30
CA VAL A 91 -6.56 -18.98 2.54
C VAL A 91 -5.86 -20.28 2.96
N ARG A 92 -4.73 -20.62 2.35
CA ARG A 92 -3.94 -21.81 2.77
C ARG A 92 -3.36 -21.69 4.18
N ALA A 93 -3.11 -20.46 4.65
CA ALA A 93 -2.68 -20.19 6.02
C ALA A 93 -3.86 -20.10 7.02
N GLY A 94 -5.10 -20.36 6.58
CA GLY A 94 -6.29 -20.36 7.44
C GLY A 94 -7.03 -19.02 7.51
N LEU A 95 -6.58 -17.99 6.78
CA LEU A 95 -7.26 -16.69 6.78
C LEU A 95 -8.47 -16.70 5.81
N PRO A 96 -9.63 -16.14 6.19
CA PRO A 96 -10.78 -15.98 5.30
C PRO A 96 -10.56 -14.81 4.31
N ALA A 97 -9.53 -14.93 3.47
CA ALA A 97 -9.08 -13.87 2.58
C ALA A 97 -9.97 -13.76 1.33
N LEU A 98 -10.35 -12.53 1.01
CA LEU A 98 -11.16 -12.20 -0.17
C LEU A 98 -10.38 -11.22 -1.05
N GLY A 99 -9.91 -11.70 -2.21
CA GLY A 99 -9.18 -10.89 -3.19
C GLY A 99 -10.14 -10.04 -4.02
N LEU A 100 -9.96 -8.72 -3.97
CA LEU A 100 -10.83 -7.69 -4.54
C LEU A 100 -10.03 -6.57 -5.22
N CYS A 101 -10.72 -5.72 -5.96
CA CYS A 101 -10.24 -4.43 -6.48
C CYS A 101 -11.38 -3.39 -6.38
N GLY A 102 -11.16 -2.16 -6.83
CA GLY A 102 -12.16 -1.11 -6.74
C GLY A 102 -13.48 -1.41 -7.46
N ALA A 103 -13.44 -2.22 -8.54
CA ALA A 103 -14.63 -2.62 -9.28
C ALA A 103 -15.53 -3.57 -8.49
N ASP A 104 -14.95 -4.35 -7.57
CA ASP A 104 -15.72 -5.28 -6.76
C ASP A 104 -16.53 -4.49 -5.72
N LEU A 105 -17.83 -4.64 -5.76
CA LEU A 105 -18.77 -3.88 -4.91
C LEU A 105 -18.66 -2.35 -5.05
N GLY A 106 -17.88 -1.80 -5.97
CA GLY A 106 -17.57 -0.37 -6.01
C GLY A 106 -16.82 0.11 -4.78
N LEU A 107 -15.84 -0.69 -4.31
CA LEU A 107 -15.11 -0.42 -3.06
C LEU A 107 -14.32 0.89 -3.12
N PHE A 108 -13.82 1.26 -4.28
CA PHE A 108 -13.22 2.57 -4.50
C PHE A 108 -13.26 2.95 -5.97
N LEU A 109 -13.40 4.25 -6.23
CA LEU A 109 -13.53 4.83 -7.56
C LEU A 109 -12.47 5.93 -7.74
N PRO A 110 -11.27 5.58 -8.21
CA PRO A 110 -10.19 6.54 -8.37
C PRO A 110 -10.53 7.58 -9.43
N ARG A 111 -9.95 8.76 -9.30
CA ARG A 111 -9.96 9.82 -10.31
C ARG A 111 -8.72 9.74 -11.15
N ARG A 112 -8.80 10.20 -12.40
CA ARG A 112 -7.63 10.26 -13.28
C ARG A 112 -6.62 11.26 -12.76
N LYS A 113 -5.40 10.78 -12.50
CA LYS A 113 -4.32 11.63 -11.99
C LYS A 113 -3.86 12.61 -13.07
N GLN A 114 -3.82 13.89 -12.71
CA GLN A 114 -3.37 14.96 -13.59
C GLN A 114 -1.94 15.36 -13.23
N MET A 115 -1.10 15.53 -14.23
CA MET A 115 0.26 16.03 -14.06
C MET A 115 0.57 17.08 -15.13
N GLN A 116 1.08 18.23 -14.72
CA GLN A 116 1.34 19.33 -15.65
C GLN A 116 2.35 18.92 -16.74
N GLY A 117 1.95 19.01 -18.00
CA GLY A 117 2.82 18.75 -19.15
C GLY A 117 3.05 17.26 -19.47
N VAL A 118 2.43 16.33 -18.74
CA VAL A 118 2.59 14.88 -18.95
C VAL A 118 1.22 14.20 -18.98
N ASP A 119 0.93 13.48 -20.04
CA ASP A 119 -0.22 12.57 -20.09
C ASP A 119 0.19 11.23 -19.49
N LEU A 120 -0.33 10.94 -18.31
CA LEU A 120 -0.10 9.67 -17.60
C LEU A 120 -1.01 8.53 -18.10
N GLY A 121 -2.01 8.84 -18.93
CA GLY A 121 -3.00 7.87 -19.43
C GLY A 121 -3.94 7.40 -18.30
N TYR A 122 -4.04 6.09 -18.11
CA TYR A 122 -4.91 5.45 -17.12
C TYR A 122 -4.25 5.29 -15.74
N VAL A 123 -3.58 6.32 -15.27
CA VAL A 123 -3.08 6.41 -13.90
C VAL A 123 -4.13 7.10 -13.04
N GLY A 124 -4.45 6.48 -11.91
CA GLY A 124 -5.41 7.00 -10.94
C GLY A 124 -4.76 7.60 -9.71
N GLU A 125 -5.50 8.46 -9.06
CA GLU A 125 -5.28 8.92 -7.69
C GLU A 125 -6.51 8.62 -6.85
N LEU A 126 -6.34 8.49 -5.55
CA LEU A 126 -7.39 8.09 -4.62
C LEU A 126 -7.33 9.00 -3.39
N SER A 127 -8.49 9.47 -2.96
CA SER A 127 -8.68 10.17 -1.70
C SER A 127 -9.64 9.36 -0.80
N VAL A 128 -9.76 9.73 0.47
CA VAL A 128 -10.58 9.00 1.44
C VAL A 128 -12.05 8.95 1.00
N GLU A 129 -12.56 10.03 0.44
CA GLU A 129 -13.95 10.11 -0.06
C GLU A 129 -14.23 9.26 -1.31
N ASP A 130 -13.20 8.81 -2.02
CA ASP A 130 -13.34 7.93 -3.17
C ASP A 130 -13.43 6.44 -2.76
N VAL A 131 -13.32 6.14 -1.45
CA VAL A 131 -13.35 4.78 -0.88
C VAL A 131 -14.62 4.56 -0.07
N ASP A 132 -15.33 3.47 -0.36
CA ASP A 132 -16.51 3.07 0.41
C ASP A 132 -16.09 2.33 1.69
N GLY A 133 -15.81 3.11 2.74
CA GLY A 133 -15.42 2.60 4.05
C GLY A 133 -16.50 1.74 4.71
N GLN A 134 -17.77 1.98 4.43
CA GLN A 134 -18.87 1.18 5.01
C GLN A 134 -18.88 -0.24 4.45
N ARG A 135 -18.60 -0.40 3.16
CA ARG A 135 -18.47 -1.73 2.55
C ARG A 135 -17.23 -2.47 3.03
N LEU A 136 -16.10 -1.77 3.20
CA LEU A 136 -14.90 -2.36 3.80
C LEU A 136 -15.16 -2.82 5.23
N ASP A 137 -15.82 -1.99 6.05
CA ASP A 137 -16.20 -2.33 7.41
C ASP A 137 -17.13 -3.55 7.46
N ALA A 138 -18.15 -3.61 6.59
CA ALA A 138 -19.06 -4.75 6.50
C ALA A 138 -18.34 -6.08 6.14
N LEU A 139 -17.33 -6.03 5.26
CA LEU A 139 -16.52 -7.21 4.94
C LEU A 139 -15.68 -7.66 6.14
N ILE A 140 -15.05 -6.72 6.84
CA ILE A 140 -14.20 -7.01 8.02
C ILE A 140 -15.07 -7.51 9.19
N ALA A 141 -16.19 -6.86 9.46
CA ALA A 141 -17.17 -7.31 10.48
C ALA A 141 -17.79 -8.67 10.15
N GLY A 142 -17.85 -9.05 8.87
CA GLY A 142 -18.21 -10.38 8.40
C GLY A 142 -17.10 -11.43 8.53
N ASP A 143 -16.06 -11.16 9.32
CA ASP A 143 -14.89 -12.03 9.54
C ASP A 143 -14.02 -12.26 8.30
N LEU A 144 -14.12 -11.42 7.27
CA LEU A 144 -13.30 -11.53 6.06
C LEU A 144 -12.01 -10.70 6.19
N VAL A 145 -10.99 -11.09 5.45
CA VAL A 145 -9.76 -10.33 5.25
C VAL A 145 -9.75 -9.81 3.81
N PRO A 146 -10.15 -8.52 3.57
CA PRO A 146 -10.10 -7.92 2.25
C PRO A 146 -8.65 -7.79 1.77
N VAL A 147 -8.39 -8.19 0.52
CA VAL A 147 -7.07 -8.12 -0.14
C VAL A 147 -7.23 -7.29 -1.41
N LEU A 148 -6.81 -6.04 -1.36
CA LEU A 148 -7.13 -5.05 -2.38
C LEU A 148 -5.98 -4.86 -3.38
N ALA A 149 -6.25 -5.17 -4.64
CA ALA A 149 -5.45 -4.71 -5.77
C ALA A 149 -5.83 -3.25 -6.10
N THR A 150 -4.84 -2.40 -6.32
CA THR A 150 -5.04 -0.95 -6.52
C THR A 150 -5.43 -0.60 -7.96
N MET A 151 -6.46 -1.29 -8.46
CA MET A 151 -7.12 -1.07 -9.74
C MET A 151 -8.59 -0.73 -9.49
N GLY A 152 -9.11 0.31 -10.13
CA GLY A 152 -10.52 0.68 -9.99
C GLY A 152 -11.08 1.37 -11.23
N PRO A 153 -12.41 1.32 -11.44
CA PRO A 153 -13.05 2.07 -12.50
C PRO A 153 -12.93 3.57 -12.24
N GLU A 154 -12.78 4.35 -13.30
CA GLU A 154 -12.68 5.81 -13.19
C GLU A 154 -13.98 6.40 -12.62
N ALA A 155 -13.87 7.23 -11.58
CA ALA A 155 -15.00 7.93 -11.00
C ALA A 155 -15.69 8.81 -12.06
N PHE A 156 -17.02 8.79 -12.04
CA PHE A 156 -17.86 9.64 -12.91
C PHE A 156 -17.70 9.40 -14.43
N SER A 157 -17.06 8.31 -14.85
CA SER A 157 -17.02 7.94 -16.27
C SER A 157 -18.33 7.28 -16.66
N GLU A 158 -18.98 7.80 -17.75
CA GLU A 158 -20.16 7.20 -18.36
C GLU A 158 -19.79 6.14 -19.40
N GLU A 159 -18.52 6.10 -19.83
CA GLU A 159 -18.01 5.17 -20.82
C GLU A 159 -17.35 3.96 -20.15
N GLU A 160 -17.50 2.78 -20.75
CA GLU A 160 -16.73 1.61 -20.39
C GLU A 160 -15.26 1.79 -20.82
N SER A 161 -14.45 2.28 -19.89
CA SER A 161 -13.02 2.53 -20.09
C SER A 161 -12.19 1.51 -19.32
N PRO A 162 -10.90 1.32 -19.66
CA PRO A 162 -9.97 0.57 -18.81
C PRO A 162 -9.94 1.11 -17.39
N MET A 163 -9.75 0.22 -16.40
CA MET A 163 -9.59 0.63 -15.00
C MET A 163 -8.34 1.48 -14.83
N LEU A 164 -8.39 2.41 -13.89
CA LEU A 164 -7.24 3.21 -13.50
C LEU A 164 -6.30 2.39 -12.60
N ASN A 165 -5.00 2.53 -12.88
CA ASN A 165 -3.92 1.95 -12.08
C ASN A 165 -3.47 2.98 -11.05
N VAL A 166 -3.72 2.71 -9.77
CA VAL A 166 -3.31 3.57 -8.66
C VAL A 166 -2.01 3.05 -8.05
N ASN A 167 -1.08 3.96 -7.73
CA ASN A 167 0.13 3.58 -7.00
C ASN A 167 -0.26 3.01 -5.64
N ALA A 168 0.23 1.80 -5.32
CA ALA A 168 -0.18 1.10 -4.11
C ALA A 168 0.31 1.76 -2.80
N ASP A 169 1.42 2.50 -2.82
CA ASP A 169 1.85 3.31 -1.68
C ASP A 169 0.87 4.49 -1.48
N GLU A 170 0.45 5.16 -2.56
CA GLU A 170 -0.50 6.27 -2.50
C GLU A 170 -1.93 5.82 -2.14
N ALA A 171 -2.36 4.64 -2.59
CA ALA A 171 -3.70 4.13 -2.32
C ALA A 171 -3.88 3.62 -0.89
N ALA A 172 -2.80 3.19 -0.23
CA ALA A 172 -2.88 2.54 1.07
C ALA A 172 -3.39 3.48 2.19
N GLY A 173 -3.00 4.76 2.17
CA GLY A 173 -3.46 5.77 3.13
C GLY A 173 -4.98 5.98 3.10
N PRO A 174 -5.54 6.42 1.97
CA PRO A 174 -6.98 6.60 1.80
C PRO A 174 -7.81 5.36 2.14
N ILE A 175 -7.35 4.17 1.72
CA ILE A 175 -8.02 2.90 2.02
C ILE A 175 -7.99 2.60 3.52
N ALA A 176 -6.83 2.77 4.17
CA ALA A 176 -6.68 2.55 5.61
C ALA A 176 -7.54 3.51 6.43
N ALA A 177 -7.54 4.80 6.05
CA ALA A 177 -8.34 5.83 6.72
C ALA A 177 -9.85 5.57 6.58
N ALA A 178 -10.34 5.29 5.36
CA ALA A 178 -11.74 4.97 5.12
C ALA A 178 -12.19 3.70 5.85
N ALA A 179 -11.31 2.71 5.97
CA ALA A 179 -11.54 1.49 6.74
C ALA A 179 -11.35 1.69 8.25
N GLN A 180 -11.03 2.90 8.74
CA GLN A 180 -10.76 3.22 10.14
C GLN A 180 -9.67 2.32 10.75
N ALA A 181 -8.59 2.09 10.03
CA ALA A 181 -7.48 1.30 10.53
C ALA A 181 -6.72 2.05 11.65
N ASP A 182 -6.39 1.33 12.73
CA ASP A 182 -5.58 1.85 13.83
C ASP A 182 -4.09 1.96 13.44
N GLU A 183 -3.64 1.07 12.54
CA GLU A 183 -2.25 0.99 12.09
C GLU A 183 -2.21 0.79 10.56
N LEU A 184 -1.32 1.52 9.89
CA LEU A 184 -0.93 1.25 8.51
C LEU A 184 0.54 0.85 8.46
N LEU A 185 0.81 -0.37 8.00
CA LEU A 185 2.15 -0.91 7.84
C LEU A 185 2.54 -0.96 6.37
N PHE A 186 3.52 -0.16 5.96
CA PHE A 186 4.19 -0.29 4.67
C PHE A 186 5.30 -1.33 4.78
N LEU A 187 5.05 -2.56 4.37
CA LEU A 187 6.06 -3.62 4.36
C LEU A 187 6.77 -3.67 3.01
N SER A 188 8.09 -3.59 3.06
CA SER A 188 8.94 -3.61 1.86
C SER A 188 10.28 -4.31 2.12
N ASP A 189 11.24 -4.14 1.22
CA ASP A 189 12.59 -4.68 1.30
C ASP A 189 13.56 -3.82 2.13
N VAL A 190 13.07 -2.70 2.70
CA VAL A 190 13.86 -1.82 3.56
C VAL A 190 13.45 -1.95 5.02
N GLU A 191 14.41 -1.78 5.93
CA GLU A 191 14.18 -1.85 7.38
C GLU A 191 13.34 -0.68 7.92
N GLY A 192 13.39 0.46 7.23
CA GLY A 192 12.78 1.74 7.57
C GLY A 192 13.59 2.87 6.97
N VAL A 193 13.46 4.07 7.49
CA VAL A 193 14.23 5.25 7.08
C VAL A 193 15.54 5.28 7.85
N LYS A 194 16.65 5.46 7.12
CA LYS A 194 18.00 5.59 7.71
C LYS A 194 18.43 7.03 7.75
N GLY A 195 19.13 7.41 8.82
CA GLY A 195 19.79 8.70 8.98
C GLY A 195 21.09 8.78 8.20
N ASP A 196 21.77 9.91 8.32
CA ASP A 196 23.03 10.20 7.60
C ASP A 196 24.17 9.22 7.98
N GLY A 197 24.18 8.75 9.24
CA GLY A 197 25.12 7.73 9.73
C GLY A 197 24.74 6.28 9.38
N GLY A 198 23.61 6.05 8.72
CA GLY A 198 23.09 4.71 8.38
C GLY A 198 22.28 4.06 9.50
N GLU A 199 22.10 4.73 10.63
CA GLU A 199 21.25 4.28 11.74
C GLU A 199 19.77 4.30 11.35
N LEU A 200 18.99 3.37 11.89
CA LEU A 200 17.54 3.34 11.69
C LEU A 200 16.87 4.43 12.55
N LEU A 201 16.13 5.30 11.90
CA LEU A 201 15.33 6.34 12.57
C LEU A 201 14.00 5.72 13.03
N SER A 202 13.80 5.59 14.31
CA SER A 202 12.64 4.89 14.90
C SER A 202 11.33 5.67 14.78
N VAL A 203 11.43 7.03 14.81
CA VAL A 203 10.29 7.94 14.75
C VAL A 203 10.64 9.13 13.86
N LEU A 204 9.72 9.56 13.03
CA LEU A 204 9.83 10.76 12.21
C LEU A 204 8.52 11.54 12.22
N ASP A 205 8.63 12.86 12.35
CA ASP A 205 7.55 13.80 12.09
C ASP A 205 7.65 14.42 10.67
N PRO A 206 6.64 15.17 10.20
CA PRO A 206 6.68 15.80 8.87
C PRO A 206 7.86 16.75 8.67
N GLN A 207 8.22 17.53 9.70
CA GLN A 207 9.31 18.51 9.61
C GLN A 207 10.68 17.82 9.50
N GLN A 208 10.93 16.83 10.34
CA GLN A 208 12.15 16.01 10.29
C GLN A 208 12.25 15.28 8.94
N THR A 209 11.14 14.71 8.47
CA THR A 209 11.11 14.01 7.18
C THR A 209 11.45 14.95 6.02
N GLN A 210 10.87 16.16 5.99
CA GLN A 210 11.18 17.15 4.95
C GLN A 210 12.65 17.59 5.01
N ALA A 211 13.20 17.84 6.19
CA ALA A 211 14.60 18.19 6.36
C ALA A 211 15.56 17.10 5.84
N LEU A 212 15.22 15.82 6.07
CA LEU A 212 15.99 14.69 5.55
C LEU A 212 15.88 14.53 4.02
N ILE A 213 14.75 14.89 3.43
CA ILE A 213 14.60 14.96 1.97
C ILE A 213 15.44 16.10 1.40
N ASP A 214 15.36 17.30 1.98
CA ASP A 214 16.07 18.49 1.52
C ASP A 214 17.59 18.34 1.62
N SER A 215 18.08 17.65 2.65
CA SER A 215 19.51 17.32 2.82
C SER A 215 19.99 16.16 1.93
N GLY A 216 19.08 15.45 1.25
CA GLY A 216 19.40 14.31 0.39
C GLY A 216 19.67 12.99 1.15
N VAL A 217 19.49 12.95 2.46
CA VAL A 217 19.57 11.71 3.26
C VAL A 217 18.45 10.74 2.84
N ILE A 218 17.22 11.26 2.70
CA ILE A 218 16.14 10.53 2.06
C ILE A 218 16.17 10.83 0.57
N ALA A 219 16.45 9.81 -0.25
CA ALA A 219 16.59 9.94 -1.69
C ALA A 219 15.93 8.80 -2.47
N GLY A 220 15.79 8.97 -3.78
CA GLY A 220 15.33 7.94 -4.71
C GLY A 220 13.96 7.36 -4.35
N GLY A 221 13.85 6.04 -4.35
CA GLY A 221 12.61 5.31 -4.10
C GLY A 221 12.06 5.42 -2.67
N MET A 222 12.83 5.99 -1.72
CA MET A 222 12.34 6.23 -0.36
C MET A 222 11.44 7.47 -0.30
N ILE A 223 11.69 8.50 -1.13
CA ILE A 223 10.91 9.75 -1.15
C ILE A 223 9.40 9.47 -1.31
N PRO A 224 8.94 8.74 -2.34
CA PRO A 224 7.51 8.46 -2.49
C PRO A 224 6.92 7.66 -1.31
N LYS A 225 7.71 6.78 -0.67
CA LYS A 225 7.24 6.01 0.49
C LYS A 225 7.02 6.88 1.73
N VAL A 226 7.96 7.75 2.06
CA VAL A 226 7.80 8.65 3.21
C VAL A 226 6.68 9.67 2.96
N ARG A 227 6.52 10.15 1.73
CA ARG A 227 5.40 11.03 1.35
C ARG A 227 4.06 10.33 1.50
N ALA A 228 3.96 9.07 1.07
CA ALA A 228 2.74 8.27 1.25
C ALA A 228 2.45 8.01 2.74
N ALA A 229 3.49 7.78 3.56
CA ALA A 229 3.32 7.61 5.00
C ALA A 229 2.83 8.90 5.69
N LEU A 230 3.35 10.07 5.31
CA LEU A 230 2.87 11.36 5.82
C LEU A 230 1.44 11.66 5.35
N ALA A 231 1.14 11.45 4.07
CA ALA A 231 -0.21 11.63 3.54
C ALA A 231 -1.23 10.74 4.27
N ALA A 232 -0.89 9.51 4.61
CA ALA A 232 -1.76 8.64 5.37
C ALA A 232 -2.06 9.14 6.80
N LEU A 233 -1.11 9.85 7.45
CA LEU A 233 -1.38 10.55 8.71
C LEU A 233 -2.35 11.72 8.51
N ASP A 234 -2.15 12.50 7.43
CA ASP A 234 -3.03 13.61 7.07
C ASP A 234 -4.45 13.11 6.71
N ASP A 235 -4.56 11.93 6.10
CA ASP A 235 -5.82 11.22 5.84
C ASP A 235 -6.53 10.74 7.13
N GLY A 236 -5.84 10.78 8.29
CA GLY A 236 -6.40 10.44 9.60
C GLY A 236 -6.03 9.05 10.12
N VAL A 237 -5.10 8.32 9.54
CA VAL A 237 -4.60 7.06 10.09
C VAL A 237 -3.77 7.34 11.35
N PRO A 238 -4.13 6.78 12.54
CA PRO A 238 -3.51 7.16 13.81
C PRO A 238 -2.02 6.79 13.93
N SER A 239 -1.61 5.71 13.28
CA SER A 239 -0.23 5.22 13.31
C SER A 239 0.17 4.66 11.95
N VAL A 240 1.29 5.17 11.41
CA VAL A 240 1.82 4.73 10.12
C VAL A 240 3.28 4.33 10.28
N ARG A 241 3.67 3.21 9.67
CA ARG A 241 5.01 2.68 9.80
C ARG A 241 5.55 2.11 8.49
N ILE A 242 6.83 2.39 8.22
CA ILE A 242 7.61 1.70 7.17
C ILE A 242 8.51 0.68 7.86
N ALA A 243 8.43 -0.60 7.46
CA ALA A 243 9.21 -1.67 8.07
C ALA A 243 9.60 -2.75 7.06
N SER A 244 10.56 -3.59 7.46
CA SER A 244 10.99 -4.71 6.64
C SER A 244 9.95 -5.82 6.60
N GLY A 245 9.57 -6.22 5.39
CA GLY A 245 8.81 -7.44 5.16
C GLY A 245 9.68 -8.70 5.07
N GLN A 246 11.02 -8.58 5.17
CA GLN A 246 11.95 -9.69 4.96
C GLN A 246 12.37 -10.41 6.26
N VAL A 247 12.03 -9.84 7.43
CA VAL A 247 12.29 -10.49 8.71
C VAL A 247 11.35 -11.68 8.93
N GLU A 248 11.66 -12.55 9.89
CA GLU A 248 10.92 -13.79 10.13
C GLU A 248 9.44 -13.53 10.49
N ASP A 249 9.16 -12.55 11.35
CA ASP A 249 7.81 -12.14 11.74
C ASP A 249 7.60 -10.64 11.50
N PRO A 250 7.36 -10.22 10.26
CA PRO A 250 7.41 -8.81 9.89
C PRO A 250 6.33 -7.97 10.54
N ILE A 251 5.10 -8.50 10.70
CA ILE A 251 3.99 -7.74 11.25
C ILE A 251 4.19 -7.52 12.75
N ARG A 252 4.47 -8.58 13.52
CA ARG A 252 4.73 -8.46 14.96
C ARG A 252 5.96 -7.61 15.25
N THR A 253 7.03 -7.77 14.46
CA THR A 253 8.24 -6.94 14.58
C THR A 253 7.91 -5.46 14.38
N ALA A 254 7.13 -5.12 13.37
CA ALA A 254 6.68 -3.75 13.12
C ALA A 254 5.81 -3.23 14.29
N LEU A 255 4.82 -3.99 14.74
CA LEU A 255 3.93 -3.61 15.84
C LEU A 255 4.68 -3.47 17.18
N ALA A 256 5.75 -4.24 17.38
CA ALA A 256 6.64 -4.14 18.56
C ALA A 256 7.63 -2.97 18.51
N GLY A 257 7.58 -2.13 17.45
CA GLY A 257 8.41 -0.94 17.32
C GLY A 257 9.50 -1.02 16.26
N GLY A 258 9.63 -2.12 15.53
CA GLY A 258 10.55 -2.23 14.39
C GLY A 258 10.19 -1.30 13.25
N GLY A 259 11.18 -0.85 12.49
CA GLY A 259 11.00 0.10 11.40
C GLY A 259 10.93 1.57 11.86
N THR A 260 10.43 2.43 10.98
CA THR A 260 10.24 3.87 11.23
C THR A 260 8.76 4.18 11.36
N ARG A 261 8.36 4.72 12.51
CA ARG A 261 7.01 5.20 12.76
C ARG A 261 6.91 6.67 12.41
N PHE A 262 5.87 7.03 11.68
CA PHE A 262 5.51 8.42 11.40
C PHE A 262 4.46 8.88 12.39
N VAL A 263 4.60 10.13 12.86
CA VAL A 263 3.71 10.76 13.86
C VAL A 263 3.35 12.17 13.44
N THR A 264 2.19 12.65 13.89
CA THR A 264 1.82 14.06 13.73
C THR A 264 2.67 14.94 14.66
N MET A 265 2.79 16.25 14.35
CA MET A 265 3.57 17.22 15.17
C MET A 265 3.13 17.23 16.63
N ASP A 266 1.83 17.11 16.91
CA ASP A 266 1.28 17.15 18.27
C ASP A 266 1.68 15.92 19.11
N ALA A 267 1.75 14.75 18.48
CA ALA A 267 2.13 13.51 19.14
C ALA A 267 3.64 13.42 19.45
N ALA A 268 4.48 14.15 18.72
CA ALA A 268 5.92 14.23 18.93
C ALA A 268 6.25 15.07 20.19
N THR A 269 5.43 16.08 20.50
CA THR A 269 5.63 16.97 21.67
C THR A 269 5.24 16.36 23.00
N ASP A 270 4.27 15.43 23.01
CA ASP A 270 3.70 14.88 24.26
C ASP A 270 4.60 13.80 24.94
N ARG A 271 5.61 13.27 24.26
CA ARG A 271 6.47 12.19 24.77
C ARG A 271 7.90 12.59 25.14
N GLY A 272 8.25 13.88 25.04
CA GLY A 272 9.58 14.34 25.47
C GLY A 272 10.77 13.79 24.68
N GLU A 273 10.53 13.17 23.55
CA GLU A 273 11.57 12.64 22.64
C GLU A 273 12.03 13.76 21.70
N ARG A 274 12.72 14.74 22.28
CA ARG A 274 13.60 15.63 21.52
C ARG A 274 15.00 15.01 21.48
N PRO A 275 15.71 15.17 20.36
CA PRO A 275 17.05 14.64 20.17
C PRO A 275 18.06 15.14 21.18
#